data_7f5fa1f0af37f9ebb7c15906cc79d3b4
#
_entry.id   7f5fa1f0af37f9ebb7c15906cc79d3b4
#
_cell.length_a   1.000
_cell.length_b   1.000
_cell.length_c   1.000
_cell.angle_alpha   90.00
_cell.angle_beta   90.00
_cell.angle_gamma   90.00
#
_symmetry.space_group_name_H-M   'P 1'
#
loop_
_entity.id
_entity.type
_entity.pdbx_description
1 polymer ?
#
loop_
_entity_poly.entity_id
_entity_poly.type
_entity_poly.pdbx_seq_one_letter_code
_entity_poly.pdbx_strand_id
1 'polypeptide(L)'
;DVCSSDLARRRGRDPMKVTCVDKANVFKSMAFFRRVFDEVGEAYPEIERDYAYVDALSMYLVQRPASYDVLVTENMYGDIISDLAAGLVGGLGMAPSGDIGEDSAVFQPSHGTAPDIAGQGLANPLATILSAGLMLRWLGDRNDDPAATQGADRIEAAVRGVIAEVGVG
;
A
#
# COMPACT_ATOMS: atom_id res chain seq x y z
N ASP A 1 6.05 -5.58 -13.44
CA ASP A 1 7.01 -4.97 -12.53
C ASP A 1 7.47 -5.99 -11.51
N VAL A 2 8.78 -6.20 -11.40
CA VAL A 2 9.43 -7.15 -10.47
C VAL A 2 8.98 -6.88 -9.03
N CYS A 3 8.87 -5.61 -8.64
CA CYS A 3 8.45 -5.19 -7.30
C CYS A 3 7.05 -5.68 -6.92
N SER A 4 6.09 -5.65 -7.85
CA SER A 4 4.71 -6.07 -7.56
C SER A 4 4.61 -7.58 -7.37
N SER A 5 5.36 -8.35 -8.17
CA SER A 5 5.43 -9.80 -8.05
C SER A 5 6.11 -10.23 -6.76
N ASP A 6 7.21 -9.57 -6.39
CA ASP A 6 7.90 -9.83 -5.13
C ASP A 6 7.03 -9.45 -3.92
N LEU A 7 6.27 -8.35 -4.02
CA LEU A 7 5.33 -7.97 -2.96
C LEU A 7 4.25 -9.03 -2.78
N ALA A 8 3.64 -9.53 -3.87
CA ALA A 8 2.63 -10.59 -3.80
C ALA A 8 3.19 -11.87 -3.16
N ARG A 9 4.42 -12.27 -3.52
CA ARG A 9 5.11 -13.41 -2.90
C ARG A 9 5.35 -13.21 -1.40
N ARG A 10 5.86 -12.04 -0.99
CA ARG A 10 6.12 -11.72 0.43
C ARG A 10 4.84 -11.67 1.26
N ARG A 11 3.74 -11.23 0.68
CA ARG A 11 2.44 -11.21 1.36
C ARG A 11 1.87 -12.60 1.56
N GLY A 12 2.23 -13.56 0.70
CA GLY A 12 1.91 -14.98 0.87
C GLY A 12 0.43 -15.30 0.93
N ARG A 13 -0.43 -14.49 0.29
CA ARG A 13 -1.87 -14.79 0.20
C ARG A 13 -2.11 -15.96 -0.77
N ASP A 14 -3.21 -16.66 -0.59
CA ASP A 14 -3.65 -17.72 -1.48
C ASP A 14 -5.06 -17.37 -2.01
N PRO A 15 -5.22 -17.14 -3.33
CA PRO A 15 -4.14 -17.06 -4.33
C PRO A 15 -3.30 -15.78 -4.19
N MET A 16 -2.02 -15.84 -4.58
CA MET A 16 -1.20 -14.64 -4.81
C MET A 16 -1.75 -13.91 -6.03
N LYS A 17 -2.17 -12.65 -5.86
CA LYS A 17 -2.86 -11.92 -6.92
C LYS A 17 -2.33 -10.51 -7.10
N VAL A 18 -2.14 -10.13 -8.36
CA VAL A 18 -1.83 -8.76 -8.77
C VAL A 18 -2.91 -8.26 -9.71
N THR A 19 -3.54 -7.14 -9.36
CA THR A 19 -4.60 -6.52 -10.16
C THR A 19 -4.05 -5.31 -10.93
N CYS A 20 -4.13 -5.34 -12.24
CA CYS A 20 -3.85 -4.19 -13.11
C CYS A 20 -5.02 -3.21 -13.05
N VAL A 21 -4.74 -1.98 -12.62
CA VAL A 21 -5.75 -0.92 -12.54
C VAL A 21 -5.52 0.09 -13.64
N ASP A 22 -6.50 0.23 -14.51
CA ASP A 22 -6.39 1.07 -15.70
C ASP A 22 -7.72 1.67 -16.17
N LYS A 23 -7.72 2.31 -17.33
CA LYS A 23 -8.90 2.77 -18.06
C LYS A 23 -8.77 2.41 -19.55
N ALA A 24 -8.38 1.16 -19.82
CA ALA A 24 -8.09 0.66 -21.17
C ALA A 24 -9.28 0.72 -22.13
N ASN A 25 -10.50 0.76 -21.61
CA ASN A 25 -11.71 0.93 -22.42
C ASN A 25 -11.87 2.34 -22.98
N VAL A 26 -11.13 3.33 -22.48
CA VAL A 26 -11.21 4.74 -22.91
C VAL A 26 -9.88 5.22 -23.51
N PHE A 27 -8.76 4.89 -22.86
CA PHE A 27 -7.45 5.43 -23.23
C PHE A 27 -6.55 4.36 -23.86
N LYS A 28 -6.03 4.66 -25.07
CA LYS A 28 -5.08 3.78 -25.78
C LYS A 28 -3.77 3.59 -24.99
N SER A 29 -3.31 4.59 -24.26
CA SER A 29 -2.15 4.51 -23.36
C SER A 29 -2.37 3.48 -22.25
N MET A 30 -3.57 3.41 -21.70
CA MET A 30 -3.92 2.43 -20.68
C MET A 30 -4.07 1.01 -21.26
N ALA A 31 -4.55 0.89 -22.50
CA ALA A 31 -4.53 -0.39 -23.20
C ALA A 31 -3.09 -0.87 -23.47
N PHE A 32 -2.17 0.05 -23.73
CA PHE A 32 -0.74 -0.27 -23.82
C PHE A 32 -0.17 -0.70 -22.45
N PHE A 33 -0.49 0.02 -21.38
CA PHE A 33 -0.08 -0.33 -20.02
C PHE A 33 -0.53 -1.75 -19.64
N ARG A 34 -1.80 -2.09 -19.89
CA ARG A 34 -2.35 -3.45 -19.66
C ARG A 34 -1.58 -4.51 -20.45
N ARG A 35 -1.27 -4.26 -21.72
CA ARG A 35 -0.51 -5.20 -22.52
C ARG A 35 0.89 -5.45 -21.95
N VAL A 36 1.59 -4.39 -21.52
CA VAL A 36 2.91 -4.53 -20.86
C VAL A 36 2.78 -5.32 -19.55
N PHE A 37 1.72 -5.07 -18.77
CA PHE A 37 1.42 -5.86 -17.57
C PHE A 37 1.26 -7.35 -17.89
N ASP A 38 0.55 -7.69 -18.99
CA ASP A 38 0.36 -9.07 -19.43
C ASP A 38 1.69 -9.71 -19.86
N GLU A 39 2.48 -9.00 -20.67
CA GLU A 39 3.78 -9.47 -21.15
C GLU A 39 4.75 -9.75 -19.99
N VAL A 40 4.82 -8.85 -19.01
CA VAL A 40 5.64 -9.04 -17.79
C VAL A 40 5.10 -10.20 -16.95
N GLY A 41 3.78 -10.30 -16.83
CA GLY A 41 3.12 -11.33 -16.04
C GLY A 41 3.34 -12.76 -16.54
N GLU A 42 3.72 -12.96 -17.81
CA GLU A 42 4.09 -14.27 -18.35
C GLU A 42 5.29 -14.91 -17.64
N ALA A 43 6.18 -14.09 -17.08
CA ALA A 43 7.34 -14.55 -16.31
C ALA A 43 6.98 -15.02 -14.88
N TYR A 44 5.73 -14.84 -14.43
CA TYR A 44 5.25 -15.14 -13.08
C TYR A 44 3.96 -15.96 -13.09
N PRO A 45 4.01 -17.20 -13.62
CA PRO A 45 2.82 -18.03 -13.84
C PRO A 45 2.08 -18.43 -12.55
N GLU A 46 2.75 -18.36 -11.39
CA GLU A 46 2.18 -18.64 -10.07
C GLU A 46 1.32 -17.49 -9.52
N ILE A 47 1.39 -16.30 -10.14
CA ILE A 47 0.64 -15.12 -9.70
C ILE A 47 -0.59 -14.94 -10.57
N GLU A 48 -1.76 -14.93 -9.94
CA GLU A 48 -3.02 -14.62 -10.60
C GLU A 48 -3.03 -13.17 -11.08
N ARG A 49 -3.30 -12.96 -12.36
CA ARG A 49 -3.50 -11.63 -12.95
C ARG A 49 -4.98 -11.29 -12.99
N ASP A 50 -5.31 -10.14 -12.43
CA ASP A 50 -6.67 -9.60 -12.40
C ASP A 50 -6.68 -8.18 -12.98
N TYR A 51 -7.86 -7.67 -13.36
CA TYR A 51 -8.01 -6.38 -14.02
C TYR A 51 -9.19 -5.61 -13.46
N ALA A 52 -8.99 -4.33 -13.22
CA ALA A 52 -10.05 -3.44 -12.81
C ALA A 52 -9.95 -2.09 -13.51
N TYR A 53 -11.05 -1.55 -13.97
CA TYR A 53 -11.10 -0.15 -14.34
C TYR A 53 -11.09 0.71 -13.08
N VAL A 54 -10.34 1.82 -13.11
CA VAL A 54 -10.09 2.66 -11.93
C VAL A 54 -11.39 3.16 -11.26
N ASP A 55 -12.40 3.52 -12.04
CA ASP A 55 -13.71 3.95 -11.53
C ASP A 55 -14.47 2.81 -10.85
N ALA A 56 -14.47 1.62 -11.43
CA ALA A 56 -15.07 0.44 -10.81
C ALA A 56 -14.31 0.02 -9.55
N LEU A 57 -12.98 0.06 -9.59
CA LEU A 57 -12.13 -0.24 -8.43
C LEU A 57 -12.42 0.69 -7.26
N SER A 58 -12.62 1.98 -7.50
CA SER A 58 -12.96 2.95 -6.45
C SER A 58 -14.20 2.52 -5.66
N MET A 59 -15.23 2.02 -6.34
CA MET A 59 -16.41 1.46 -5.68
C MET A 59 -16.11 0.13 -4.98
N TYR A 60 -15.36 -0.76 -5.64
CA TYR A 60 -15.06 -2.09 -5.08
C TYR A 60 -14.17 -2.03 -3.85
N LEU A 61 -13.24 -1.08 -3.76
CA LEU A 61 -12.43 -0.89 -2.56
C LEU A 61 -13.27 -0.51 -1.34
N VAL A 62 -14.35 0.26 -1.54
CA VAL A 62 -15.29 0.55 -0.45
C VAL A 62 -16.13 -0.67 -0.07
N GLN A 63 -16.57 -1.45 -1.06
CA GLN A 63 -17.48 -2.59 -0.82
C GLN A 63 -16.77 -3.86 -0.35
N ARG A 64 -15.59 -4.15 -0.90
CA ARG A 64 -14.89 -5.42 -0.70
C ARG A 64 -13.36 -5.26 -0.76
N PRO A 65 -12.74 -4.43 0.09
CA PRO A 65 -11.29 -4.16 0.03
C PRO A 65 -10.45 -5.43 0.15
N ALA A 66 -10.91 -6.41 0.93
CA ALA A 66 -10.22 -7.69 1.13
C ALA A 66 -10.10 -8.57 -0.13
N SER A 67 -10.83 -8.25 -1.21
CA SER A 67 -10.74 -8.96 -2.49
C SER A 67 -9.48 -8.62 -3.29
N TYR A 68 -8.78 -7.57 -2.88
CA TYR A 68 -7.56 -7.11 -3.53
C TYR A 68 -6.34 -7.38 -2.66
N ASP A 69 -5.22 -7.65 -3.31
CA ASP A 69 -3.94 -7.87 -2.63
C ASP A 69 -2.92 -6.82 -3.08
N VAL A 70 -2.39 -6.94 -4.27
CA VAL A 70 -1.45 -5.98 -4.86
C VAL A 70 -2.13 -5.31 -6.05
N LEU A 71 -2.06 -3.98 -6.09
CA LEU A 71 -2.57 -3.18 -7.20
C LEU A 71 -1.40 -2.57 -7.96
N VAL A 72 -1.43 -2.68 -9.29
CA VAL A 72 -0.48 -2.03 -10.20
C VAL A 72 -1.23 -1.03 -11.06
N THR A 73 -0.79 0.20 -11.03
CA THR A 73 -1.42 1.29 -11.78
C THR A 73 -0.40 2.34 -12.19
N GLU A 74 -0.80 3.26 -13.07
CA GLU A 74 0.00 4.44 -13.35
C GLU A 74 -0.13 5.46 -12.20
N ASN A 75 0.78 6.43 -12.17
CA ASN A 75 0.96 7.36 -11.06
C ASN A 75 -0.32 8.09 -10.64
N MET A 76 -1.03 8.74 -11.56
CA MET A 76 -2.21 9.56 -11.24
C MET A 76 -3.36 8.72 -10.64
N TYR A 77 -3.61 7.54 -11.18
CA TYR A 77 -4.62 6.64 -10.61
C TYR A 77 -4.16 6.06 -9.27
N GLY A 78 -2.86 5.81 -9.13
CA GLY A 78 -2.25 5.38 -7.87
C GLY A 78 -2.50 6.37 -6.75
N ASP A 79 -2.26 7.66 -7.00
CA ASP A 79 -2.48 8.73 -6.02
C ASP A 79 -3.95 8.80 -5.60
N ILE A 80 -4.89 8.76 -6.57
CA ILE A 80 -6.33 8.82 -6.28
C ILE A 80 -6.79 7.60 -5.46
N ILE A 81 -6.34 6.42 -5.85
CA ILE A 81 -6.75 5.16 -5.20
C ILE A 81 -6.12 5.00 -3.82
N SER A 82 -4.88 5.43 -3.63
CA SER A 82 -4.20 5.37 -2.33
C SER A 82 -4.84 6.31 -1.31
N ASP A 83 -5.27 7.50 -1.72
CA ASP A 83 -6.00 8.44 -0.85
C ASP A 83 -7.38 7.87 -0.46
N LEU A 84 -8.09 7.26 -1.40
CA LEU A 84 -9.33 6.55 -1.10
C LEU A 84 -9.08 5.40 -0.10
N ALA A 85 -8.04 4.61 -0.32
CA ALA A 85 -7.68 3.51 0.57
C ALA A 85 -7.28 4.00 1.97
N ALA A 86 -6.57 5.13 2.06
CA ALA A 86 -6.26 5.79 3.34
C ALA A 86 -7.54 6.17 4.10
N GLY A 87 -8.57 6.66 3.41
CA GLY A 87 -9.88 6.92 3.99
C GLY A 87 -10.53 5.67 4.61
N LEU A 88 -10.34 4.50 3.99
CA LEU A 88 -10.91 3.23 4.47
C LEU A 88 -10.24 2.70 5.73
N VAL A 89 -8.98 3.05 5.99
CA VAL A 89 -8.24 2.61 7.19
C VAL A 89 -8.29 3.60 8.35
N GLY A 90 -9.09 4.64 8.26
CA GLY A 90 -9.27 5.62 9.35
C GLY A 90 -8.69 7.01 9.02
N GLY A 91 -8.35 7.26 7.75
CA GLY A 91 -7.85 8.55 7.26
C GLY A 91 -6.34 8.61 7.10
N LEU A 92 -5.88 9.73 6.56
CA LEU A 92 -4.46 9.96 6.25
C LEU A 92 -3.55 9.90 7.49
N GLY A 93 -4.05 10.28 8.67
CA GLY A 93 -3.32 10.18 9.93
C GLY A 93 -3.06 8.73 10.40
N MET A 94 -3.67 7.74 9.73
CA MET A 94 -3.50 6.31 10.00
C MET A 94 -2.73 5.58 8.90
N ALA A 95 -2.53 6.20 7.73
CA ALA A 95 -1.98 5.55 6.56
C ALA A 95 -0.44 5.71 6.48
N PRO A 96 0.35 4.66 6.76
CA PRO A 96 1.78 4.66 6.53
C PRO A 96 2.07 4.51 5.03
N SER A 97 3.24 5.00 4.61
CA SER A 97 3.74 4.80 3.25
C SER A 97 5.21 4.40 3.24
N GLY A 98 5.60 3.69 2.18
CA GLY A 98 6.98 3.32 1.91
C GLY A 98 7.21 3.19 0.41
N ASP A 99 8.08 4.04 -0.12
CA ASP A 99 8.57 3.97 -1.50
C ASP A 99 9.81 3.09 -1.51
N ILE A 100 9.67 1.86 -1.99
CA ILE A 100 10.70 0.82 -1.87
C ILE A 100 11.27 0.52 -3.25
N GLY A 101 12.57 0.76 -3.40
CA GLY A 101 13.37 0.36 -4.55
C GLY A 101 14.28 -0.84 -4.25
N GLU A 102 15.13 -1.18 -5.21
CA GLU A 102 16.04 -2.32 -5.07
C GLU A 102 17.06 -2.12 -3.94
N ASP A 103 17.67 -0.93 -3.85
CA ASP A 103 18.78 -0.64 -2.94
C ASP A 103 18.44 0.33 -1.82
N SER A 104 17.35 1.07 -1.95
CA SER A 104 16.98 2.12 -1.01
C SER A 104 15.46 2.20 -0.85
N ALA A 105 15.03 2.76 0.27
CA ALA A 105 13.62 3.02 0.51
C ALA A 105 13.43 4.34 1.28
N VAL A 106 12.28 4.97 1.08
CA VAL A 106 11.83 6.14 1.83
C VAL A 106 10.54 5.78 2.54
N PHE A 107 10.48 6.04 3.84
CA PHE A 107 9.30 5.79 4.66
C PHE A 107 8.78 7.10 5.23
N GLN A 108 7.52 7.36 5.00
CA GLN A 108 6.84 8.60 5.43
C GLN A 108 5.35 8.33 5.62
N PRO A 109 4.61 9.18 6.35
CA PRO A 109 3.15 9.12 6.28
C PRO A 109 2.65 9.54 4.89
N SER A 110 1.49 9.05 4.49
CA SER A 110 0.87 9.44 3.20
C SER A 110 0.42 10.91 3.18
N HIS A 111 0.20 11.52 4.34
CA HIS A 111 -0.23 12.90 4.46
C HIS A 111 0.92 13.92 4.32
N GLY A 112 0.57 15.15 3.92
CA GLY A 112 1.47 16.30 3.91
C GLY A 112 1.63 16.98 5.29
N THR A 113 2.04 18.25 5.29
CA THR A 113 2.39 19.03 6.49
C THR A 113 1.20 19.57 7.29
N ALA A 114 -0.02 19.55 6.72
CA ALA A 114 -1.26 20.04 7.35
C ALA A 114 -1.10 21.38 8.07
N PRO A 115 -0.72 22.47 7.36
CA PRO A 115 -0.38 23.76 7.98
C PRO A 115 -1.55 24.37 8.79
N ASP A 116 -2.78 24.01 8.43
CA ASP A 116 -3.99 24.52 9.08
C ASP A 116 -4.13 24.08 10.53
N ILE A 117 -3.52 22.97 10.93
CA ILE A 117 -3.55 22.44 12.29
C ILE A 117 -2.18 22.49 12.99
N ALA A 118 -1.20 23.12 12.37
CA ALA A 118 0.14 23.24 12.93
C ALA A 118 0.12 23.96 14.30
N GLY A 119 0.80 23.39 15.30
CA GLY A 119 0.88 23.93 16.65
C GLY A 119 -0.37 23.75 17.53
N GLN A 120 -1.44 23.13 17.00
CA GLN A 120 -2.69 22.95 17.75
C GLN A 120 -2.76 21.63 18.54
N GLY A 121 -1.79 20.74 18.38
CA GLY A 121 -1.79 19.43 19.05
C GLY A 121 -2.87 18.46 18.56
N LEU A 122 -3.40 18.69 17.35
CA LEU A 122 -4.50 17.89 16.78
C LEU A 122 -4.01 16.78 15.84
N ALA A 123 -2.77 16.85 15.37
CA ALA A 123 -2.23 15.89 14.39
C ALA A 123 -2.14 14.49 15.01
N ASN A 124 -2.69 13.50 14.28
CA ASN A 124 -2.56 12.09 14.65
C ASN A 124 -1.16 11.59 14.25
N PRO A 125 -0.30 11.13 15.18
CA PRO A 125 1.06 10.68 14.86
C PRO A 125 1.13 9.24 14.37
N LEU A 126 0.03 8.49 14.34
CA LEU A 126 0.04 7.05 14.11
C LEU A 126 0.56 6.65 12.73
N ALA A 127 0.27 7.44 11.69
CA ALA A 127 0.81 7.18 10.35
C ALA A 127 2.35 7.22 10.33
N THR A 128 2.96 8.20 11.01
CA THR A 128 4.43 8.29 11.12
C THR A 128 5.02 7.14 11.93
N ILE A 129 4.37 6.77 13.04
CA ILE A 129 4.79 5.65 13.89
C ILE A 129 4.71 4.33 13.10
N LEU A 130 3.63 4.12 12.34
CA LEU A 130 3.48 2.94 11.49
C LEU A 130 4.48 2.92 10.31
N SER A 131 4.81 4.10 9.75
CA SER A 131 5.86 4.20 8.72
C SER A 131 7.23 3.80 9.27
N ALA A 132 7.54 4.15 10.53
CA ALA A 132 8.74 3.67 11.20
C ALA A 132 8.71 2.14 11.42
N GLY A 133 7.54 1.57 11.71
CA GLY A 133 7.33 0.12 11.76
C GLY A 133 7.62 -0.56 10.42
N LEU A 134 7.10 0.00 9.31
CA LEU A 134 7.40 -0.49 7.95
C LEU A 134 8.91 -0.42 7.64
N MET A 135 9.58 0.67 8.04
CA MET A 135 11.03 0.82 7.87
C MET A 135 11.80 -0.28 8.61
N LEU A 136 11.46 -0.53 9.87
CA LEU A 136 12.12 -1.57 10.67
C LEU A 136 11.89 -2.96 10.07
N ARG A 137 10.70 -3.26 9.58
CA ARG A 137 10.40 -4.53 8.91
C ARG A 137 11.25 -4.69 7.65
N TRP A 138 11.28 -3.67 6.80
CA TRP A 138 12.09 -3.69 5.58
C TRP A 138 13.60 -3.86 5.88
N LEU A 139 14.12 -3.17 6.89
CA LEU A 139 15.51 -3.32 7.32
C LEU A 139 15.79 -4.73 7.88
N GLY A 140 14.86 -5.27 8.67
CA GLY A 140 14.94 -6.61 9.22
C GLY A 140 14.98 -7.67 8.14
N ASP A 141 14.07 -7.60 7.18
CA ASP A 141 14.01 -8.55 6.05
C ASP A 141 15.25 -8.46 5.14
N ARG A 142 15.77 -7.24 4.92
CA ARG A 142 16.90 -7.01 4.04
C ARG A 142 18.24 -7.45 4.63
N ASN A 143 18.40 -7.34 5.95
CA ASN A 143 19.66 -7.60 6.65
C ASN A 143 19.62 -8.87 7.52
N ASP A 144 18.56 -9.68 7.41
CA ASP A 144 18.34 -10.84 8.28
C ASP A 144 18.43 -10.47 9.77
N ASP A 145 17.89 -9.28 10.14
CA ASP A 145 17.91 -8.76 11.51
C ASP A 145 16.57 -9.01 12.23
N PRO A 146 16.50 -10.06 13.05
CA PRO A 146 15.28 -10.39 13.80
C PRO A 146 14.92 -9.34 14.86
N ALA A 147 15.89 -8.53 15.34
CA ALA A 147 15.62 -7.51 16.33
C ALA A 147 14.85 -6.34 15.69
N ALA A 148 15.19 -5.95 14.46
CA ALA A 148 14.45 -4.96 13.70
C ALA A 148 13.02 -5.45 13.39
N THR A 149 12.85 -6.69 12.94
CA THR A 149 11.54 -7.31 12.68
C THR A 149 10.68 -7.34 13.95
N GLN A 150 11.25 -7.73 15.09
CA GLN A 150 10.56 -7.72 16.39
C GLN A 150 10.18 -6.28 16.81
N GLY A 151 11.02 -5.29 16.49
CA GLY A 151 10.74 -3.89 16.71
C GLY A 151 9.47 -3.44 15.95
N ALA A 152 9.36 -3.84 14.67
CA ALA A 152 8.18 -3.58 13.85
C ALA A 152 6.92 -4.21 14.45
N ASP A 153 6.99 -5.48 14.86
CA ASP A 153 5.85 -6.18 15.48
C ASP A 153 5.37 -5.49 16.76
N ARG A 154 6.30 -5.00 17.57
CA ARG A 154 5.97 -4.26 18.79
C ARG A 154 5.29 -2.93 18.51
N ILE A 155 5.72 -2.20 17.48
CA ILE A 155 5.07 -0.96 17.05
C ILE A 155 3.63 -1.25 16.61
N GLU A 156 3.43 -2.24 15.74
CA GLU A 156 2.10 -2.60 15.28
C GLU A 156 1.18 -3.04 16.44
N ALA A 157 1.69 -3.85 17.35
CA ALA A 157 0.93 -4.30 18.51
C ALA A 157 0.55 -3.13 19.44
N ALA A 158 1.45 -2.19 19.67
CA ALA A 158 1.19 -1.00 20.48
C ALA A 158 0.12 -0.11 19.84
N VAL A 159 0.20 0.15 18.53
CA VAL A 159 -0.81 0.93 17.80
C VAL A 159 -2.18 0.25 17.85
N ARG A 160 -2.25 -1.07 17.63
CA ARG A 160 -3.50 -1.83 17.76
C ARG A 160 -4.10 -1.72 19.17
N GLY A 161 -3.25 -1.77 20.21
CA GLY A 161 -3.68 -1.61 21.59
C GLY A 161 -4.31 -0.24 21.83
N VAL A 162 -3.66 0.84 21.40
CA VAL A 162 -4.18 2.20 21.55
C VAL A 162 -5.53 2.35 20.80
N ILE A 163 -5.61 1.87 19.56
CA ILE A 163 -6.86 1.95 18.78
C ILE A 163 -8.00 1.19 19.47
N ALA A 164 -7.72 0.05 20.08
CA ALA A 164 -8.73 -0.73 20.80
C ALA A 164 -9.24 -0.02 22.07
N GLU A 165 -8.40 0.78 22.73
CA GLU A 165 -8.77 1.51 23.95
C GLU A 165 -9.45 2.85 23.68
N VAL A 166 -8.95 3.59 22.68
CA VAL A 166 -9.34 5.01 22.45
C VAL A 166 -10.26 5.15 21.23
N GLY A 167 -10.25 4.18 20.34
CA GLY A 167 -10.88 4.27 19.02
C GLY A 167 -10.01 5.05 18.02
N VAL A 168 -10.42 5.03 16.77
CA VAL A 168 -9.91 5.96 15.74
C VAL A 168 -10.80 7.18 15.78
N GLY A 169 -10.29 8.30 16.28
CA GLY A 169 -10.99 9.58 16.33
C GLY A 169 -11.24 10.18 14.97
#